data_d4648e1b76427e847edf75a2850024dc
#
_entry.id   d4648e1b76427e847edf75a2850024dc
#
_cell.length_a   1.000
_cell.length_b   1.000
_cell.length_c   1.000
_cell.angle_alpha   90.00
_cell.angle_beta   90.00
_cell.angle_gamma   90.00
#
_symmetry.space_group_name_H-M   'P 1'
#
loop_
_entity.id
_entity.type
_entity.pdbx_description
1 polymer ?
#
loop_
_entity_poly.entity_id
_entity_poly.type
_entity_poly.pdbx_seq_one_letter_code
_entity_poly.pdbx_strand_id
1 'polypeptide(L)'
;MTKSFTAYVDEQGRLVLSPDAAGVIGLAPGAEVQLETEDDGLHLRPSITALRKVYLEITNLCNLSCSTCMRNVWDAEFGRMTEATFDRVLAGIQELAPRPEIFFGGYGEPLSHPACLPMLRRAKALGLRVSLITNGILLTESVSRQLIDLGLDMRWVSLDGASPESYADVRLGNALPVILDNLKNLRYLQYLAFGFSPWAMRPRLGIAFVAMRRNIHALPEVIRLGTHYGAIEFSISNV
;
A
#
# COMPACT_ATOMS: atom_id res chain seq x y z
N MET A 1 -11.58 15.87 0.62
CA MET A 1 -12.38 16.67 -0.33
C MET A 1 -13.35 15.74 -1.04
N THR A 2 -14.63 15.95 -0.88
CA THR A 2 -15.68 15.22 -1.58
C THR A 2 -15.69 15.70 -3.03
N LYS A 3 -15.47 14.80 -3.98
CA LYS A 3 -15.63 15.12 -5.41
C LYS A 3 -17.08 14.85 -5.76
N SER A 4 -17.76 15.82 -6.38
CA SER A 4 -19.09 15.63 -6.94
C SER A 4 -18.98 15.40 -8.45
N PHE A 5 -19.79 14.48 -8.96
CA PHE A 5 -19.91 14.19 -10.38
C PHE A 5 -21.37 14.24 -10.75
N THR A 6 -21.65 14.64 -12.00
CA THR A 6 -23.01 14.62 -12.53
C THR A 6 -23.21 13.34 -13.34
N ALA A 7 -24.31 12.66 -13.09
CA ALA A 7 -24.85 11.57 -13.90
C ALA A 7 -26.16 12.04 -14.53
N TYR A 8 -26.58 11.44 -15.64
CA TYR A 8 -27.86 11.72 -16.27
C TYR A 8 -28.57 10.42 -16.64
N VAL A 9 -29.88 10.51 -16.76
CA VAL A 9 -30.71 9.40 -17.25
C VAL A 9 -30.94 9.64 -18.74
N ASP A 10 -30.58 8.66 -19.56
CA ASP A 10 -30.79 8.74 -21.01
C ASP A 10 -32.26 8.49 -21.42
N GLU A 11 -32.53 8.62 -22.71
CA GLU A 11 -33.89 8.44 -23.28
C GLU A 11 -34.45 7.01 -23.08
N GLN A 12 -33.56 6.04 -22.80
CA GLN A 12 -33.94 4.65 -22.51
C GLN A 12 -34.08 4.37 -21.01
N GLY A 13 -33.97 5.41 -20.16
CA GLY A 13 -34.07 5.28 -18.70
C GLY A 13 -32.82 4.72 -18.03
N ARG A 14 -31.65 4.70 -18.69
CA ARG A 14 -30.40 4.19 -18.14
C ARG A 14 -29.63 5.31 -17.46
N LEU A 15 -29.07 5.02 -16.26
CA LEU A 15 -28.17 5.93 -15.57
C LEU A 15 -26.80 5.92 -16.26
N VAL A 16 -26.39 7.05 -16.79
CA VAL A 16 -25.11 7.23 -17.49
C VAL A 16 -24.14 8.01 -16.62
N LEU A 17 -23.00 7.38 -16.32
CA LEU A 17 -21.91 7.98 -15.58
C LEU A 17 -20.86 8.54 -16.56
N SER A 18 -20.27 9.67 -16.21
CA SER A 18 -19.11 10.15 -16.96
C SER A 18 -17.92 9.18 -16.78
N PRO A 19 -16.97 9.10 -17.75
CA PRO A 19 -15.77 8.26 -17.59
C PRO A 19 -14.98 8.58 -16.31
N ASP A 20 -14.92 9.84 -15.91
CA ASP A 20 -14.24 10.28 -14.69
C ASP A 20 -14.96 9.78 -13.43
N ALA A 21 -16.31 9.85 -13.40
CA ALA A 21 -17.11 9.33 -12.30
C ALA A 21 -16.92 7.80 -12.19
N ALA A 22 -17.06 7.08 -13.30
CA ALA A 22 -16.85 5.63 -13.34
C ALA A 22 -15.44 5.25 -12.88
N GLY A 23 -14.40 5.98 -13.32
CA GLY A 23 -13.02 5.74 -12.93
C GLY A 23 -12.75 5.94 -11.44
N VAL A 24 -13.38 6.95 -10.80
CA VAL A 24 -13.22 7.20 -9.35
C VAL A 24 -13.80 6.08 -8.50
N ILE A 25 -14.93 5.50 -8.92
CA ILE A 25 -15.56 4.38 -8.21
C ILE A 25 -15.11 3.00 -8.72
N GLY A 26 -14.14 2.97 -9.65
CA GLY A 26 -13.52 1.74 -10.15
C GLY A 26 -14.44 0.90 -11.04
N LEU A 27 -15.38 1.53 -11.76
CA LEU A 27 -16.23 0.84 -12.72
C LEU A 27 -15.57 0.82 -14.10
N ALA A 28 -15.49 -0.38 -14.68
CA ALA A 28 -15.11 -0.58 -16.08
C ALA A 28 -16.37 -0.76 -16.95
N PRO A 29 -16.28 -0.54 -18.27
CA PRO A 29 -17.37 -0.89 -19.19
C PRO A 29 -17.80 -2.35 -19.01
N GLY A 30 -19.12 -2.57 -18.84
CA GLY A 30 -19.68 -3.89 -18.57
C GLY A 30 -19.66 -4.33 -17.10
N ALA A 31 -19.14 -3.51 -16.17
CA ALA A 31 -19.19 -3.82 -14.76
C ALA A 31 -20.63 -3.76 -14.24
N GLU A 32 -21.00 -4.76 -13.45
CA GLU A 32 -22.26 -4.75 -12.71
C GLU A 32 -22.16 -3.90 -11.45
N VAL A 33 -23.17 -3.12 -11.17
CA VAL A 33 -23.29 -2.32 -9.95
C VAL A 33 -24.59 -2.68 -9.21
N GLN A 34 -24.51 -2.71 -7.90
CA GLN A 34 -25.68 -2.78 -7.06
C GLN A 34 -26.16 -1.36 -6.75
N LEU A 35 -27.46 -1.13 -6.93
CA LEU A 35 -28.11 0.11 -6.56
C LEU A 35 -28.89 -0.16 -5.27
N GLU A 36 -28.51 0.53 -4.21
CA GLU A 36 -29.20 0.48 -2.92
C GLU A 36 -29.87 1.83 -2.67
N THR A 37 -31.16 1.81 -2.32
CA THR A 37 -31.88 3.01 -1.89
C THR A 37 -31.85 3.09 -0.36
N GLU A 38 -31.31 4.16 0.17
CA GLU A 38 -31.34 4.50 1.59
C GLU A 38 -32.11 5.82 1.79
N ASP A 39 -32.44 6.19 3.01
CA ASP A 39 -33.24 7.40 3.31
C ASP A 39 -32.59 8.70 2.80
N ASP A 40 -31.27 8.72 2.59
CA ASP A 40 -30.49 9.86 2.11
C ASP A 40 -30.24 9.84 0.59
N GLY A 41 -30.67 8.78 -0.13
CA GLY A 41 -30.54 8.74 -1.59
C GLY A 41 -30.28 7.37 -2.21
N LEU A 42 -29.70 7.43 -3.41
CA LEU A 42 -29.33 6.26 -4.19
C LEU A 42 -27.81 6.02 -4.06
N HIS A 43 -27.45 4.86 -3.57
CA HIS A 43 -26.04 4.45 -3.41
C HIS A 43 -25.66 3.46 -4.52
N LEU A 44 -24.60 3.78 -5.27
CA LEU A 44 -23.99 2.86 -6.21
C LEU A 44 -22.86 2.09 -5.51
N ARG A 45 -23.02 0.78 -5.43
CA ARG A 45 -21.95 -0.10 -4.93
C ARG A 45 -21.43 -0.96 -6.07
N PRO A 46 -20.12 -1.04 -6.28
CA PRO A 46 -19.57 -2.03 -7.19
C PRO A 46 -19.97 -3.42 -6.71
N SER A 47 -20.21 -4.33 -7.66
CA SER A 47 -20.49 -5.71 -7.31
C SER A 47 -19.43 -6.25 -6.35
N ILE A 48 -19.85 -6.91 -5.28
CA ILE A 48 -18.95 -7.59 -4.32
C ILE A 48 -18.11 -8.69 -4.98
N THR A 49 -18.46 -9.12 -6.18
CA THR A 49 -17.71 -10.08 -6.97
C THR A 49 -16.45 -9.47 -7.62
N ALA A 50 -16.34 -8.13 -7.66
CA ALA A 50 -15.15 -7.47 -8.20
C ALA A 50 -14.01 -7.51 -7.19
N LEU A 51 -12.94 -8.23 -7.52
CA LEU A 51 -11.73 -8.25 -6.71
C LEU A 51 -11.03 -6.89 -6.78
N ARG A 52 -10.95 -6.18 -5.66
CA ARG A 52 -10.37 -4.83 -5.61
C ARG A 52 -8.90 -4.79 -5.28
N LYS A 53 -8.44 -5.75 -4.48
CA LYS A 53 -7.06 -5.80 -4.00
C LYS A 53 -6.60 -7.24 -3.85
N VAL A 54 -5.39 -7.52 -4.30
CA VAL A 54 -4.67 -8.77 -4.08
C VAL A 54 -3.53 -8.49 -3.12
N TYR A 55 -3.55 -9.15 -1.96
CA TYR A 55 -2.42 -9.18 -1.04
C TYR A 55 -1.45 -10.27 -1.48
N LEU A 56 -0.22 -9.89 -1.74
CA LEU A 56 0.80 -10.78 -2.27
C LEU A 56 1.98 -10.84 -1.32
N GLU A 57 2.08 -11.93 -0.55
CA GLU A 57 3.23 -12.23 0.27
C GLU A 57 4.27 -12.99 -0.57
N ILE A 58 5.29 -12.28 -1.01
CA ILE A 58 6.37 -12.87 -1.83
C ILE A 58 7.42 -13.58 -0.99
N THR A 59 7.45 -13.33 0.29
CA THR A 59 8.32 -14.00 1.26
C THR A 59 7.79 -13.82 2.68
N ASN A 60 7.93 -14.85 3.51
CA ASN A 60 7.73 -14.75 4.94
C ASN A 60 9.05 -14.61 5.73
N LEU A 61 10.20 -14.49 5.02
CA LEU A 61 11.47 -14.10 5.61
C LEU A 61 11.48 -12.61 5.94
N CYS A 62 12.11 -12.23 7.05
CA CYS A 62 12.23 -10.84 7.47
C CYS A 62 13.57 -10.60 8.15
N ASN A 63 14.11 -9.40 8.00
CA ASN A 63 15.33 -8.94 8.66
C ASN A 63 15.10 -8.40 10.09
N LEU A 64 13.85 -8.51 10.60
CA LEU A 64 13.48 -8.18 11.99
C LEU A 64 12.82 -9.36 12.68
N SER A 65 12.84 -9.33 14.03
CA SER A 65 12.18 -10.30 14.92
C SER A 65 11.30 -9.55 15.93
N CYS A 66 10.26 -8.86 15.41
CA CYS A 66 9.36 -8.05 16.23
C CYS A 66 8.62 -8.92 17.26
N SER A 67 8.45 -8.43 18.50
CA SER A 67 7.79 -9.16 19.58
C SER A 67 6.32 -9.52 19.28
N THR A 68 5.66 -8.73 18.43
CA THR A 68 4.26 -8.88 18.06
C THR A 68 4.03 -9.61 16.74
N CYS A 69 5.10 -10.11 16.12
CA CYS A 69 4.98 -10.75 14.81
C CYS A 69 4.40 -12.15 14.92
N MET A 70 3.33 -12.43 14.18
CA MET A 70 2.70 -13.76 14.11
C MET A 70 3.68 -14.85 13.66
N ARG A 71 4.76 -14.51 12.96
CA ARG A 71 5.83 -15.48 12.61
C ARG A 71 6.46 -16.16 13.82
N ASN A 72 6.43 -15.51 14.99
CA ASN A 72 7.02 -16.06 16.22
C ASN A 72 6.18 -17.19 16.83
N VAL A 73 4.91 -17.30 16.43
CA VAL A 73 3.95 -18.31 16.95
C VAL A 73 3.42 -19.21 15.84
N TRP A 74 3.94 -19.05 14.65
CA TRP A 74 3.50 -19.79 13.48
C TRP A 74 4.48 -20.90 13.14
N ASP A 75 3.98 -22.11 12.99
CA ASP A 75 4.78 -23.30 12.67
C ASP A 75 4.87 -23.55 11.14
N ALA A 76 5.05 -22.45 10.38
CA ALA A 76 5.18 -22.53 8.92
C ALA A 76 6.64 -22.45 8.49
N GLU A 77 6.99 -23.22 7.47
CA GLU A 77 8.30 -23.12 6.84
C GLU A 77 8.55 -21.72 6.24
N PHE A 78 9.76 -21.22 6.43
CA PHE A 78 10.17 -19.95 5.81
C PHE A 78 10.54 -20.17 4.34
N GLY A 79 10.04 -19.26 3.48
CA GLY A 79 10.24 -19.40 2.05
C GLY A 79 10.12 -18.11 1.26
N ARG A 80 10.30 -18.27 -0.03
CA ARG A 80 10.16 -17.21 -1.03
C ARG A 80 9.29 -17.70 -2.18
N MET A 81 8.44 -16.82 -2.69
CA MET A 81 7.69 -17.05 -3.90
C MET A 81 8.64 -17.15 -5.09
N THR A 82 8.49 -18.19 -5.90
CA THR A 82 9.27 -18.31 -7.14
C THR A 82 8.75 -17.35 -8.20
N GLU A 83 9.61 -16.97 -9.15
CA GLU A 83 9.19 -16.14 -10.28
C GLU A 83 8.09 -16.82 -11.10
N ALA A 84 8.15 -18.12 -11.28
CA ALA A 84 7.13 -18.89 -12.00
C ALA A 84 5.76 -18.85 -11.28
N THR A 85 5.74 -18.83 -9.95
CA THR A 85 4.50 -18.65 -9.18
C THR A 85 3.97 -17.23 -9.34
N PHE A 86 4.85 -16.24 -9.29
CA PHE A 86 4.49 -14.85 -9.51
C PHE A 86 3.92 -14.60 -10.91
N ASP A 87 4.50 -15.24 -11.93
CA ASP A 87 3.99 -15.17 -13.31
C ASP A 87 2.57 -15.68 -13.44
N ARG A 88 2.26 -16.80 -12.80
CA ARG A 88 0.90 -17.34 -12.79
C ARG A 88 -0.08 -16.40 -12.09
N VAL A 89 0.33 -15.77 -10.99
CA VAL A 89 -0.50 -14.76 -10.30
C VAL A 89 -0.78 -13.58 -11.22
N LEU A 90 0.25 -13.03 -11.89
CA LEU A 90 0.08 -11.91 -12.82
C LEU A 90 -0.81 -12.29 -14.02
N ALA A 91 -0.67 -13.47 -14.57
CA ALA A 91 -1.53 -13.95 -15.65
C ALA A 91 -3.00 -14.00 -15.20
N GLY A 92 -3.30 -14.57 -14.04
CA GLY A 92 -4.67 -14.57 -13.50
C GLY A 92 -5.23 -13.17 -13.23
N ILE A 93 -4.40 -12.23 -12.76
CA ILE A 93 -4.84 -10.83 -12.52
C ILE A 93 -5.19 -10.14 -13.86
N GLN A 94 -4.50 -10.45 -14.94
CA GLN A 94 -4.78 -9.85 -16.25
C GLN A 94 -6.16 -10.24 -16.81
N GLU A 95 -6.71 -11.37 -16.40
CA GLU A 95 -8.03 -11.86 -16.80
C GLU A 95 -9.17 -11.18 -16.01
N LEU A 96 -8.85 -10.43 -14.94
CA LEU A 96 -9.84 -9.79 -14.10
C LEU A 96 -10.25 -8.40 -14.65
N ALA A 97 -11.55 -8.10 -14.53
CA ALA A 97 -12.12 -6.78 -14.84
C ALA A 97 -13.08 -6.37 -13.71
N PRO A 98 -12.89 -5.21 -13.07
CA PRO A 98 -11.71 -4.35 -13.16
C PRO A 98 -10.45 -5.01 -12.60
N ARG A 99 -9.28 -4.58 -13.06
CA ARG A 99 -8.02 -5.09 -12.52
C ARG A 99 -7.81 -4.62 -11.08
N PRO A 100 -7.51 -5.53 -10.15
CA PRO A 100 -7.27 -5.19 -8.76
C PRO A 100 -5.95 -4.43 -8.56
N GLU A 101 -5.85 -3.71 -7.44
CA GLU A 101 -4.56 -3.27 -6.92
C GLU A 101 -3.77 -4.48 -6.39
N ILE A 102 -2.45 -4.49 -6.60
CA ILE A 102 -1.56 -5.44 -5.94
C ILE A 102 -0.89 -4.78 -4.75
N PHE A 103 -1.01 -5.40 -3.59
CA PHE A 103 -0.35 -5.00 -2.36
C PHE A 103 0.72 -6.03 -1.99
N PHE A 104 1.98 -5.65 -2.14
CA PHE A 104 3.11 -6.46 -1.71
C PHE A 104 3.31 -6.31 -0.21
N GLY A 105 3.04 -7.37 0.53
CA GLY A 105 3.13 -7.36 1.99
C GLY A 105 2.73 -8.71 2.55
N GLY A 106 2.86 -8.82 3.85
CA GLY A 106 2.60 -10.05 4.60
C GLY A 106 3.35 -10.01 5.91
N TYR A 107 3.71 -11.15 6.41
CA TYR A 107 4.48 -11.29 7.66
C TYR A 107 5.99 -11.14 7.45
N GLY A 108 6.48 -11.37 6.23
CA GLY A 108 7.86 -11.14 5.84
C GLY A 108 8.18 -9.68 5.51
N GLU A 109 9.45 -9.43 5.20
CA GLU A 109 9.88 -8.14 4.64
C GLU A 109 10.04 -8.31 3.12
N PRO A 110 9.16 -7.71 2.32
CA PRO A 110 9.21 -7.90 0.86
C PRO A 110 10.53 -7.50 0.23
N LEU A 111 11.18 -6.42 0.72
CA LEU A 111 12.46 -5.96 0.22
C LEU A 111 13.62 -6.91 0.54
N SER A 112 13.43 -7.92 1.40
CA SER A 112 14.40 -8.99 1.62
C SER A 112 14.35 -10.07 0.53
N HIS A 113 13.32 -10.06 -0.31
CA HIS A 113 13.23 -10.97 -1.45
C HIS A 113 14.10 -10.46 -2.60
N PRO A 114 15.07 -11.24 -3.13
CA PRO A 114 16.00 -10.77 -4.15
C PRO A 114 15.31 -10.32 -5.45
N ALA A 115 14.17 -10.89 -5.79
CA ALA A 115 13.38 -10.52 -6.97
C ALA A 115 12.26 -9.50 -6.66
N CYS A 116 12.21 -8.87 -5.47
CA CYS A 116 11.13 -7.95 -5.13
C CYS A 116 11.01 -6.79 -6.13
N LEU A 117 12.11 -6.08 -6.40
CA LEU A 117 12.11 -4.94 -7.34
C LEU A 117 11.77 -5.36 -8.79
N PRO A 118 12.32 -6.46 -9.34
CA PRO A 118 11.86 -7.03 -10.60
C PRO A 118 10.36 -7.36 -10.63
N MET A 119 9.82 -7.97 -9.57
CA MET A 119 8.39 -8.31 -9.47
C MET A 119 7.52 -7.05 -9.46
N LEU A 120 7.89 -6.02 -8.66
CA LEU A 120 7.21 -4.73 -8.65
C LEU A 120 7.20 -4.08 -10.05
N ARG A 121 8.35 -4.08 -10.73
CA ARG A 121 8.49 -3.53 -12.08
C ARG A 121 7.56 -4.23 -13.09
N ARG A 122 7.47 -5.55 -13.02
CA ARG A 122 6.60 -6.34 -13.90
C ARG A 122 5.11 -6.03 -13.63
N ALA A 123 4.70 -5.94 -12.36
CA ALA A 123 3.35 -5.55 -12.01
C ALA A 123 3.02 -4.13 -12.52
N LYS A 124 3.94 -3.18 -12.37
CA LYS A 124 3.77 -1.82 -12.89
C LYS A 124 3.72 -1.76 -14.43
N ALA A 125 4.51 -2.58 -15.12
CA ALA A 125 4.49 -2.67 -16.58
C ALA A 125 3.12 -3.12 -17.16
N LEU A 126 2.30 -3.81 -16.37
CA LEU A 126 0.93 -4.18 -16.71
C LEU A 126 -0.09 -3.04 -16.46
N GLY A 127 0.36 -1.87 -16.03
CA GLY A 127 -0.51 -0.73 -15.70
C GLY A 127 -1.27 -0.89 -14.38
N LEU A 128 -0.88 -1.83 -13.53
CA LEU A 128 -1.54 -2.07 -12.25
C LEU A 128 -1.18 -0.98 -11.22
N ARG A 129 -2.11 -0.72 -10.32
CA ARG A 129 -1.79 -0.01 -9.08
C ARG A 129 -1.03 -0.97 -8.17
N VAL A 130 0.13 -0.53 -7.70
CA VAL A 130 1.00 -1.36 -6.88
C VAL A 130 1.38 -0.62 -5.60
N SER A 131 1.15 -1.29 -4.49
CA SER A 131 1.55 -0.83 -3.16
C SER A 131 2.54 -1.81 -2.54
N LEU A 132 3.40 -1.31 -1.68
CA LEU A 132 4.40 -2.07 -0.93
C LEU A 132 4.33 -1.69 0.53
N ILE A 133 4.33 -2.65 1.46
CA ILE A 133 4.60 -2.41 2.87
C ILE A 133 5.99 -2.93 3.24
N THR A 134 6.72 -2.18 4.06
CA THR A 134 8.07 -2.51 4.50
C THR A 134 8.31 -2.04 5.93
N ASN A 135 9.23 -2.67 6.63
CA ASN A 135 9.72 -2.14 7.90
C ASN A 135 10.66 -0.93 7.74
N GLY A 136 11.04 -0.58 6.51
CA GLY A 136 11.80 0.62 6.18
C GLY A 136 13.32 0.51 6.28
N ILE A 137 13.87 -0.55 6.87
CA ILE A 137 15.33 -0.71 7.02
C ILE A 137 16.02 -0.86 5.66
N LEU A 138 15.40 -1.62 4.76
CA LEU A 138 15.95 -1.90 3.43
C LEU A 138 15.60 -0.85 2.37
N LEU A 139 14.95 0.26 2.75
CA LEU A 139 14.70 1.42 1.88
C LEU A 139 15.98 2.25 1.65
N THR A 140 17.06 1.60 1.28
CA THR A 140 18.31 2.27 0.94
C THR A 140 18.14 3.28 -0.20
N GLU A 141 19.10 4.16 -0.41
CA GLU A 141 19.06 5.12 -1.51
C GLU A 141 18.86 4.43 -2.87
N SER A 142 19.58 3.33 -3.12
CA SER A 142 19.45 2.56 -4.37
C SER A 142 18.05 1.97 -4.55
N VAL A 143 17.46 1.40 -3.49
CA VAL A 143 16.09 0.87 -3.53
C VAL A 143 15.10 2.02 -3.76
N SER A 144 15.27 3.14 -3.06
CA SER A 144 14.40 4.31 -3.17
C SER A 144 14.39 4.89 -4.58
N ARG A 145 15.55 5.02 -5.23
CA ARG A 145 15.65 5.42 -6.65
C ARG A 145 14.86 4.48 -7.56
N GLN A 146 15.06 3.17 -7.40
CA GLN A 146 14.34 2.18 -8.21
C GLN A 146 12.81 2.22 -7.99
N LEU A 147 12.34 2.46 -6.76
CA LEU A 147 10.90 2.61 -6.47
C LEU A 147 10.31 3.87 -7.11
N ILE A 148 11.07 4.95 -7.19
CA ILE A 148 10.70 6.18 -7.92
C ILE A 148 10.66 5.89 -9.42
N ASP A 149 11.70 5.31 -9.98
CA ASP A 149 11.83 5.06 -11.42
C ASP A 149 10.76 4.11 -11.96
N LEU A 150 10.38 3.09 -11.19
CA LEU A 150 9.30 2.17 -11.59
C LEU A 150 7.89 2.76 -11.40
N GLY A 151 7.78 3.93 -10.78
CA GLY A 151 6.52 4.60 -10.54
C GLY A 151 5.61 3.87 -9.54
N LEU A 152 6.18 3.32 -8.44
CA LEU A 152 5.38 2.70 -7.38
C LEU A 152 4.32 3.68 -6.88
N ASP A 153 3.08 3.24 -6.74
CA ASP A 153 1.97 4.14 -6.37
C ASP A 153 2.00 4.51 -4.89
N MET A 154 2.18 3.52 -4.03
CA MET A 154 2.14 3.69 -2.57
C MET A 154 3.19 2.81 -1.88
N ARG A 155 3.86 3.37 -0.91
CA ARG A 155 4.64 2.62 0.07
C ARG A 155 4.09 2.84 1.47
N TRP A 156 3.95 1.77 2.20
CA TRP A 156 3.62 1.78 3.60
C TRP A 156 4.87 1.48 4.41
N VAL A 157 5.12 2.25 5.46
CA VAL A 157 6.19 1.98 6.40
C VAL A 157 5.60 1.66 7.75
N SER A 158 5.95 0.49 8.27
CA SER A 158 5.52 0.06 9.59
C SER A 158 6.29 0.82 10.68
N LEU A 159 5.57 1.60 11.49
CA LEU A 159 6.17 2.47 12.49
C LEU A 159 5.38 2.42 13.80
N ASP A 160 5.79 1.54 14.72
CA ASP A 160 5.06 1.26 15.97
C ASP A 160 5.58 2.05 17.19
N GLY A 161 6.43 3.04 16.94
CA GLY A 161 6.97 3.96 17.95
C GLY A 161 7.63 5.16 17.27
N ALA A 162 7.76 6.27 17.99
CA ALA A 162 8.32 7.52 17.49
C ALA A 162 9.67 7.89 18.12
N SER A 163 10.07 7.21 19.19
CA SER A 163 11.41 7.29 19.78
C SER A 163 12.14 5.96 19.69
N PRO A 164 13.50 5.94 19.77
CA PRO A 164 14.24 4.69 19.77
C PRO A 164 13.73 3.68 20.81
N GLU A 165 13.37 4.16 22.00
CA GLU A 165 12.89 3.32 23.11
C GLU A 165 11.51 2.75 22.80
N SER A 166 10.56 3.59 22.41
CA SER A 166 9.19 3.16 22.10
C SER A 166 9.13 2.24 20.88
N TYR A 167 10.02 2.45 19.92
CA TYR A 167 10.15 1.58 18.76
C TYR A 167 10.79 0.23 19.12
N ALA A 168 11.87 0.28 19.89
CA ALA A 168 12.61 -0.92 20.30
C ALA A 168 11.77 -1.85 21.19
N ASP A 169 10.85 -1.32 21.97
CA ASP A 169 9.95 -2.12 22.81
C ASP A 169 9.07 -3.07 22.00
N VAL A 170 8.70 -2.67 20.78
CA VAL A 170 7.84 -3.46 19.89
C VAL A 170 8.64 -4.21 18.82
N ARG A 171 9.58 -3.51 18.18
CA ARG A 171 10.28 -4.01 16.99
C ARG A 171 11.63 -4.66 17.29
N LEU A 172 12.06 -4.65 18.55
CA LEU A 172 13.32 -5.25 19.02
C LEU A 172 14.53 -4.76 18.23
N GLY A 173 15.03 -3.59 18.56
CA GLY A 173 16.27 -3.10 17.98
C GLY A 173 16.30 -1.60 17.71
N ASN A 174 17.49 -1.09 17.43
CA ASN A 174 17.77 0.32 17.18
C ASN A 174 17.53 0.71 15.70
N ALA A 175 16.49 0.19 15.08
CA ALA A 175 16.25 0.39 13.65
C ALA A 175 15.63 1.76 13.32
N LEU A 176 14.98 2.42 14.27
CA LEU A 176 14.27 3.67 14.01
C LEU A 176 15.14 4.77 13.38
N PRO A 177 16.35 5.08 13.84
CA PRO A 177 17.20 6.08 13.20
C PRO A 177 17.47 5.77 11.72
N VAL A 178 17.77 4.50 11.40
CA VAL A 178 18.00 4.05 10.02
C VAL A 178 16.77 4.24 9.16
N ILE A 179 15.59 3.91 9.68
CA ILE A 179 14.30 4.08 8.98
C ILE A 179 14.04 5.56 8.69
N LEU A 180 14.27 6.44 9.67
CA LEU A 180 14.07 7.87 9.51
C LEU A 180 15.04 8.49 8.51
N ASP A 181 16.29 8.06 8.51
CA ASP A 181 17.28 8.49 7.51
C ASP A 181 16.87 8.00 6.11
N ASN A 182 16.41 6.77 5.97
CA ASN A 182 15.89 6.25 4.71
C ASN A 182 14.67 7.05 4.22
N LEU A 183 13.73 7.39 5.10
CA LEU A 183 12.58 8.23 4.76
C LEU A 183 12.99 9.64 4.31
N LYS A 184 13.96 10.25 5.01
CA LYS A 184 14.53 11.54 4.66
C LYS A 184 15.18 11.50 3.27
N ASN A 185 16.01 10.50 3.01
CA ASN A 185 16.68 10.30 1.72
C ASN A 185 15.68 10.11 0.59
N LEU A 186 14.67 9.26 0.79
CA LEU A 186 13.64 9.03 -0.22
C LEU A 186 12.85 10.31 -0.53
N ARG A 187 12.49 11.10 0.49
CA ARG A 187 11.83 12.39 0.30
C ARG A 187 12.69 13.37 -0.50
N TYR A 188 13.99 13.41 -0.22
CA TYR A 188 14.94 14.22 -0.98
C TYR A 188 15.02 13.77 -2.45
N LEU A 189 15.09 12.47 -2.71
CA LEU A 189 15.09 11.92 -4.06
C LEU A 189 13.79 12.20 -4.82
N GLN A 190 12.65 12.13 -4.15
CA GLN A 190 11.37 12.51 -4.71
C GLN A 190 11.33 14.00 -5.09
N TYR A 191 11.90 14.85 -4.24
CA TYR A 191 12.03 16.26 -4.52
C TYR A 191 12.87 16.52 -5.78
N LEU A 192 13.98 15.82 -5.93
CA LEU A 192 14.84 15.92 -7.12
C LEU A 192 14.11 15.43 -8.39
N ALA A 193 13.29 14.40 -8.29
CA ALA A 193 12.59 13.80 -9.43
C ALA A 193 11.33 14.59 -9.85
N PHE A 194 10.58 15.16 -8.90
CA PHE A 194 9.24 15.73 -9.14
C PHE A 194 9.11 17.21 -8.75
N GLY A 195 10.16 17.82 -8.20
CA GLY A 195 10.10 19.18 -7.68
C GLY A 195 9.20 19.29 -6.43
N PHE A 196 8.64 20.48 -6.20
CA PHE A 196 7.77 20.77 -5.05
C PHE A 196 6.30 20.37 -5.26
N SER A 197 5.96 19.56 -6.25
CA SER A 197 4.58 19.16 -6.50
C SER A 197 4.21 17.93 -5.64
N PRO A 198 3.50 18.08 -4.51
CA PRO A 198 3.12 16.95 -3.65
C PRO A 198 2.25 15.93 -4.39
N TRP A 199 1.49 16.39 -5.39
CA TRP A 199 0.57 15.55 -6.16
C TRP A 199 1.28 14.64 -7.16
N ALA A 200 2.47 15.05 -7.64
CA ALA A 200 3.28 14.27 -8.57
C ALA A 200 4.19 13.26 -7.87
N MET A 201 4.51 13.48 -6.59
CA MET A 201 5.44 12.64 -5.85
C MET A 201 4.97 11.19 -5.78
N ARG A 202 5.84 10.28 -6.24
CA ARG A 202 5.66 8.82 -6.13
C ARG A 202 6.95 8.19 -5.61
N PRO A 203 6.86 7.07 -4.89
CA PRO A 203 5.66 6.51 -4.26
C PRO A 203 5.11 7.42 -3.14
N ARG A 204 3.81 7.48 -2.96
CA ARG A 204 3.20 8.13 -1.79
C ARG A 204 3.59 7.39 -0.52
N LEU A 205 3.62 8.08 0.62
CA LEU A 205 3.92 7.48 1.92
C LEU A 205 2.64 7.25 2.71
N GLY A 206 2.46 6.02 3.21
CA GLY A 206 1.56 5.67 4.29
C GLY A 206 2.33 5.17 5.49
N ILE A 207 1.82 5.40 6.69
CA ILE A 207 2.33 4.83 7.93
C ILE A 207 1.35 3.77 8.41
N ALA A 208 1.87 2.56 8.68
CA ALA A 208 1.13 1.49 9.32
C ALA A 208 1.56 1.40 10.79
N PHE A 209 0.59 1.49 11.69
CA PHE A 209 0.79 1.41 13.14
C PHE A 209 -0.08 0.30 13.71
N VAL A 210 0.54 -0.65 14.39
CA VAL A 210 -0.17 -1.70 15.13
C VAL A 210 -0.39 -1.24 16.57
N ALA A 211 -1.64 -0.90 16.88
CA ALA A 211 -2.02 -0.38 18.19
C ALA A 211 -2.10 -1.49 19.24
N MET A 212 -1.38 -1.31 20.33
CA MET A 212 -1.36 -2.18 21.50
C MET A 212 -1.43 -1.35 22.77
N ARG A 213 -1.80 -1.97 23.88
CA ARG A 213 -1.80 -1.28 25.19
C ARG A 213 -0.46 -0.64 25.55
N ARG A 214 0.66 -1.24 25.09
CA ARG A 214 2.03 -0.78 25.39
C ARG A 214 2.48 0.43 24.56
N ASN A 215 1.95 0.62 23.34
CA ASN A 215 2.45 1.65 22.42
C ASN A 215 1.39 2.67 21.97
N ILE A 216 0.12 2.51 22.31
CA ILE A 216 -0.96 3.41 21.85
C ILE A 216 -0.71 4.88 22.25
N HIS A 217 -0.02 5.12 23.35
CA HIS A 217 0.35 6.45 23.79
C HIS A 217 1.35 7.14 22.85
N ALA A 218 2.13 6.38 22.08
CA ALA A 218 3.07 6.92 21.09
C ALA A 218 2.39 7.33 19.76
N LEU A 219 1.13 6.94 19.52
CA LEU A 219 0.43 7.20 18.27
C LEU A 219 0.40 8.67 17.85
N PRO A 220 0.11 9.67 18.74
CA PRO A 220 0.13 11.08 18.36
C PRO A 220 1.49 11.54 17.83
N GLU A 221 2.58 11.00 18.37
CA GLU A 221 3.93 11.33 17.94
C GLU A 221 4.30 10.63 16.64
N VAL A 222 3.86 9.38 16.45
CA VAL A 222 4.01 8.66 15.18
C VAL A 222 3.27 9.40 14.05
N ILE A 223 2.08 9.94 14.31
CA ILE A 223 1.35 10.74 13.32
C ILE A 223 2.14 12.02 12.98
N ARG A 224 2.63 12.76 13.97
CA ARG A 224 3.45 13.97 13.74
C ARG A 224 4.71 13.63 12.94
N LEU A 225 5.40 12.56 13.32
CA LEU A 225 6.61 12.07 12.65
C LEU A 225 6.32 11.67 11.20
N GLY A 226 5.28 10.85 10.98
CA GLY A 226 4.86 10.45 9.64
C GLY A 226 4.51 11.66 8.76
N THR A 227 3.76 12.62 9.29
CA THR A 227 3.41 13.86 8.59
C THR A 227 4.65 14.69 8.24
N HIS A 228 5.62 14.78 9.14
CA HIS A 228 6.91 15.44 8.88
C HIS A 228 7.63 14.82 7.67
N TYR A 229 7.60 13.52 7.53
CA TYR A 229 8.17 12.80 6.36
C TYR A 229 7.24 12.75 5.14
N GLY A 230 6.08 13.41 5.20
CA GLY A 230 5.15 13.55 4.09
C GLY A 230 4.20 12.37 3.93
N ALA A 231 3.88 11.67 5.01
CA ALA A 231 2.81 10.68 4.99
C ALA A 231 1.47 11.36 4.73
N ILE A 232 0.69 10.74 3.85
CA ILE A 232 -0.66 11.19 3.47
C ILE A 232 -1.76 10.25 3.98
N GLU A 233 -1.38 9.06 4.41
CA GLU A 233 -2.29 8.04 4.92
C GLU A 233 -1.70 7.39 6.18
N PHE A 234 -2.59 7.04 7.12
CA PHE A 234 -2.26 6.31 8.33
C PHE A 234 -3.21 5.13 8.46
N SER A 235 -2.66 3.93 8.54
CA SER A 235 -3.41 2.70 8.83
C SER A 235 -3.14 2.29 10.26
N ILE A 236 -4.18 2.27 11.07
CA ILE A 236 -4.10 1.88 12.47
C ILE A 236 -4.90 0.60 12.62
N SER A 237 -4.23 -0.46 13.02
CA SER A 237 -4.84 -1.76 13.31
C SER A 237 -4.56 -2.14 14.75
N ASN A 238 -5.34 -3.06 15.28
CA ASN A 238 -5.09 -3.70 16.58
C ASN A 238 -4.67 -5.15 16.40
N VAL A 239 -4.04 -5.72 17.41
CA VAL A 239 -3.67 -7.15 17.50
C VAL A 239 -4.78 -7.90 18.21
#